data_b8a6689132ec2f42221661f2362973aa
#
_entry.id   b8a6689132ec2f42221661f2362973aa
#
_cell.length_a   1.000
_cell.length_b   1.000
_cell.length_c   1.000
_cell.angle_alpha   90.00
_cell.angle_beta   90.00
_cell.angle_gamma   90.00
#
_symmetry.space_group_name_H-M   'P 1'
#
loop_
_entity.id
_entity.type
_entity.pdbx_description
1 polymer ?
#
loop_
_entity_poly.entity_id
_entity_poly.type
_entity_poly.pdbx_seq_one_letter_code
_entity_poly.pdbx_strand_id
1 'polypeptide(L)'
;MEYDDVKVKLSEIEELLNTLGKKHPKEISAFSRFLREVAETKALTTREKELIALALGISAGCEWCIYLHTQKALEAGATKEELIEAGLVAVLMAGGPALMHLIPLMKAIEAFEKEHGES
;
A
#
# COMPACT_ATOMS: atom_id res chain seq x y z
N MET A 1 14.89 10.63 6.54
CA MET A 1 15.18 9.22 6.74
C MET A 1 14.01 8.34 6.35
N GLU A 2 12.93 8.47 7.09
CA GLU A 2 11.76 7.64 6.81
C GLU A 2 11.17 7.89 5.44
N TYR A 3 11.18 9.15 5.03
CA TYR A 3 10.70 9.54 3.71
C TYR A 3 11.52 8.86 2.61
N ASP A 4 12.86 8.89 2.75
CA ASP A 4 13.74 8.28 1.77
C ASP A 4 13.54 6.77 1.71
N ASP A 5 13.32 6.14 2.88
CA ASP A 5 13.11 4.70 2.96
C ASP A 5 11.82 4.30 2.23
N VAL A 6 10.75 5.06 2.41
CA VAL A 6 9.49 4.79 1.72
C VAL A 6 9.67 4.93 0.20
N LYS A 7 10.33 6.00 -0.25
CA LYS A 7 10.57 6.23 -1.67
C LYS A 7 11.43 5.13 -2.28
N VAL A 8 12.47 4.70 -1.55
CA VAL A 8 13.35 3.63 -2.04
C VAL A 8 12.54 2.34 -2.24
N LYS A 9 11.69 2.00 -1.29
CA LYS A 9 10.92 0.77 -1.40
C LYS A 9 9.90 0.83 -2.54
N LEU A 10 9.29 1.98 -2.75
CA LEU A 10 8.38 2.14 -3.89
C LEU A 10 9.13 2.01 -5.21
N SER A 11 10.35 2.57 -5.29
CA SER A 11 11.19 2.43 -6.48
C SER A 11 11.57 0.98 -6.75
N GLU A 12 11.81 0.22 -5.69
CA GLU A 12 12.15 -1.20 -5.83
C GLU A 12 11.02 -1.98 -6.48
N ILE A 13 9.78 -1.65 -6.14
CA ILE A 13 8.62 -2.29 -6.77
C ILE A 13 8.62 -2.01 -8.27
N GLU A 14 8.82 -0.74 -8.65
CA GLU A 14 8.86 -0.34 -10.06
C GLU A 14 9.96 -1.05 -10.81
N GLU A 15 11.16 -1.12 -10.20
CA GLU A 15 12.30 -1.80 -10.82
C GLU A 15 12.01 -3.27 -11.03
N LEU A 16 11.41 -3.91 -10.03
CA LEU A 16 11.08 -5.32 -10.15
C LEU A 16 10.12 -5.57 -11.29
N LEU A 17 9.06 -4.76 -11.37
CA LEU A 17 8.06 -4.93 -12.42
C LEU A 17 8.64 -4.65 -13.80
N ASN A 18 9.53 -3.67 -13.90
CA ASN A 18 10.20 -3.39 -15.17
C ASN A 18 11.09 -4.53 -15.60
N THR A 19 11.87 -5.07 -14.67
CA THR A 19 12.77 -6.20 -14.96
C THR A 19 11.99 -7.44 -15.38
N LEU A 20 10.96 -7.78 -14.61
CA LEU A 20 10.13 -8.95 -14.92
C LEU A 20 9.32 -8.73 -16.19
N GLY A 21 8.89 -7.50 -16.44
CA GLY A 21 8.13 -7.19 -17.64
C GLY A 21 8.94 -7.37 -18.91
N LYS A 22 10.27 -7.20 -18.84
CA LYS A 22 11.15 -7.43 -19.98
C LYS A 22 11.36 -8.92 -20.23
N LYS A 23 11.46 -9.70 -19.16
CA LYS A 23 11.73 -11.14 -19.26
C LYS A 23 10.47 -11.97 -19.43
N HIS A 24 9.38 -11.55 -18.81
CA HIS A 24 8.11 -12.28 -18.80
C HIS A 24 6.95 -11.33 -19.06
N PRO A 25 6.92 -10.75 -20.30
CA PRO A 25 5.94 -9.68 -20.57
C PRO A 25 4.49 -10.13 -20.51
N LYS A 26 4.21 -11.36 -20.91
CA LYS A 26 2.83 -11.83 -20.90
C LYS A 26 2.29 -12.00 -19.49
N GLU A 27 3.12 -12.59 -18.64
CA GLU A 27 2.73 -12.83 -17.25
C GLU A 27 2.56 -11.52 -16.50
N ILE A 28 3.51 -10.60 -16.65
CA ILE A 28 3.42 -9.33 -15.94
C ILE A 28 2.28 -8.47 -16.47
N SER A 29 2.05 -8.50 -17.78
CA SER A 29 0.93 -7.78 -18.37
C SER A 29 -0.41 -8.31 -17.82
N ALA A 30 -0.54 -9.64 -17.76
CA ALA A 30 -1.75 -10.26 -17.22
C ALA A 30 -1.96 -9.92 -15.75
N PHE A 31 -0.88 -9.94 -14.98
CA PHE A 31 -0.95 -9.59 -13.55
C PHE A 31 -1.35 -8.13 -13.37
N SER A 32 -0.73 -7.23 -14.12
CA SER A 32 -1.04 -5.80 -14.04
C SER A 32 -2.51 -5.53 -14.41
N ARG A 33 -3.00 -6.24 -15.42
CA ARG A 33 -4.39 -6.11 -15.82
C ARG A 33 -5.31 -6.61 -14.72
N PHE A 34 -4.97 -7.73 -14.10
CA PHE A 34 -5.74 -8.25 -12.97
C PHE A 34 -5.85 -7.21 -11.86
N LEU A 35 -4.73 -6.58 -11.50
CA LEU A 35 -4.73 -5.56 -10.45
C LEU A 35 -5.64 -4.38 -10.81
N ARG A 36 -5.56 -3.91 -12.06
CA ARG A 36 -6.39 -2.79 -12.49
C ARG A 36 -7.87 -3.13 -12.44
N GLU A 37 -8.22 -4.33 -12.91
CA GLU A 37 -9.62 -4.76 -12.91
C GLU A 37 -10.18 -4.87 -11.50
N VAL A 38 -9.40 -5.44 -10.59
CA VAL A 38 -9.84 -5.57 -9.21
C VAL A 38 -10.00 -4.21 -8.53
N ALA A 39 -9.11 -3.27 -8.85
CA ALA A 39 -9.08 -1.97 -8.18
C ALA A 39 -10.20 -1.02 -8.60
N GLU A 40 -10.87 -1.30 -9.73
CA GLU A 40 -11.94 -0.42 -10.19
C GLU A 40 -13.11 -0.39 -9.23
N THR A 41 -13.74 0.77 -9.13
CA THR A 41 -14.95 0.91 -8.31
C THR A 41 -16.08 0.09 -8.90
N LYS A 42 -16.64 -0.75 -8.07
CA LYS A 42 -17.83 -1.55 -8.39
C LYS A 42 -18.74 -1.50 -7.17
N ALA A 43 -19.05 -2.65 -6.55
CA ALA A 43 -19.81 -2.67 -5.31
C ALA A 43 -19.02 -1.96 -4.19
N LEU A 44 -17.68 -2.15 -4.19
CA LEU A 44 -16.80 -1.41 -3.29
C LEU A 44 -16.08 -0.35 -4.12
N THR A 45 -15.82 0.78 -3.49
CA THR A 45 -15.04 1.84 -4.15
C THR A 45 -13.56 1.47 -4.19
N THR A 46 -12.82 2.10 -5.10
CA THR A 46 -11.37 1.93 -5.14
C THR A 46 -10.75 2.27 -3.80
N ARG A 47 -11.21 3.36 -3.14
CA ARG A 47 -10.71 3.73 -1.82
C ARG A 47 -10.90 2.61 -0.81
N GLU A 48 -12.09 2.02 -0.78
CA GLU A 48 -12.37 0.92 0.14
C GLU A 48 -11.49 -0.28 -0.15
N LYS A 49 -11.30 -0.59 -1.43
CA LYS A 49 -10.45 -1.73 -1.82
C LYS A 49 -8.99 -1.51 -1.42
N GLU A 50 -8.50 -0.28 -1.56
CA GLU A 50 -7.12 0.01 -1.15
C GLU A 50 -6.95 -0.05 0.37
N LEU A 51 -7.97 0.34 1.12
CA LEU A 51 -7.92 0.19 2.58
C LEU A 51 -7.90 -1.29 2.99
N ILE A 52 -8.68 -2.12 2.29
CA ILE A 52 -8.65 -3.57 2.53
C ILE A 52 -7.27 -4.13 2.20
N ALA A 53 -6.71 -3.74 1.05
CA ALA A 53 -5.39 -4.21 0.64
C ALA A 53 -4.32 -3.80 1.64
N LEU A 54 -4.41 -2.58 2.16
CA LEU A 54 -3.50 -2.11 3.19
C LEU A 54 -3.59 -2.97 4.44
N ALA A 55 -4.80 -3.24 4.91
CA ALA A 55 -4.99 -4.06 6.10
C ALA A 55 -4.41 -5.46 5.91
N LEU A 56 -4.61 -6.04 4.72
CA LEU A 56 -4.06 -7.37 4.42
C LEU A 56 -2.54 -7.33 4.35
N GLY A 57 -1.97 -6.26 3.82
CA GLY A 57 -0.52 -6.08 3.77
C GLY A 57 0.09 -5.97 5.18
N ILE A 58 -0.59 -5.25 6.06
CA ILE A 58 -0.18 -5.13 7.46
C ILE A 58 -0.24 -6.51 8.13
N SER A 59 -1.32 -7.23 7.91
CA SER A 59 -1.52 -8.55 8.48
C SER A 59 -0.46 -9.53 7.98
N ALA A 60 -0.06 -9.42 6.73
CA ALA A 60 0.95 -10.28 6.12
C ALA A 60 2.38 -9.86 6.46
N GLY A 61 2.56 -8.68 7.07
CA GLY A 61 3.90 -8.19 7.38
C GLY A 61 4.71 -7.79 6.17
N CYS A 62 4.04 -7.27 5.13
CA CYS A 62 4.68 -6.93 3.88
C CYS A 62 4.92 -5.43 3.81
N GLU A 63 6.15 -5.00 4.10
CA GLU A 63 6.49 -3.59 4.15
C GLU A 63 6.25 -2.87 2.82
N TRP A 64 6.65 -3.49 1.70
CA TRP A 64 6.40 -2.92 0.37
C TRP A 64 4.91 -2.74 0.11
N CYS A 65 4.10 -3.73 0.51
CA CYS A 65 2.66 -3.68 0.34
C CYS A 65 2.06 -2.54 1.16
N ILE A 66 2.55 -2.35 2.38
CA ILE A 66 2.07 -1.29 3.27
C ILE A 66 2.33 0.07 2.64
N TYR A 67 3.55 0.29 2.16
CA TYR A 67 3.90 1.57 1.53
C TYR A 67 3.08 1.82 0.27
N LEU A 68 2.97 0.79 -0.59
CA LEU A 68 2.27 0.92 -1.86
C LEU A 68 0.80 1.23 -1.65
N HIS A 69 0.13 0.46 -0.79
CA HIS A 69 -1.31 0.62 -0.60
C HIS A 69 -1.66 1.83 0.25
N THR A 70 -0.75 2.30 1.10
CA THR A 70 -0.91 3.58 1.76
C THR A 70 -0.96 4.70 0.70
N GLN A 71 -0.02 4.67 -0.24
CA GLN A 71 0.00 5.65 -1.32
C GLN A 71 -1.28 5.59 -2.16
N LYS A 72 -1.65 4.39 -2.58
CA LYS A 72 -2.83 4.22 -3.42
C LYS A 72 -4.12 4.61 -2.71
N ALA A 73 -4.23 4.30 -1.42
CA ALA A 73 -5.41 4.67 -0.66
C ALA A 73 -5.53 6.19 -0.55
N LEU A 74 -4.42 6.87 -0.27
CA LEU A 74 -4.41 8.33 -0.21
C LEU A 74 -4.78 8.94 -1.56
N GLU A 75 -4.26 8.38 -2.65
CA GLU A 75 -4.59 8.84 -4.00
C GLU A 75 -6.07 8.64 -4.29
N ALA A 76 -6.68 7.62 -3.72
CA ALA A 76 -8.10 7.35 -3.90
C ALA A 76 -8.99 8.12 -2.92
N GLY A 77 -8.40 9.00 -2.11
CA GLY A 77 -9.16 9.90 -1.24
C GLY A 77 -9.28 9.46 0.21
N ALA A 78 -8.54 8.43 0.62
CA ALA A 78 -8.58 8.00 2.02
C ALA A 78 -7.93 9.05 2.93
N THR A 79 -8.45 9.16 4.13
CA THR A 79 -7.87 10.05 5.13
C THR A 79 -6.88 9.29 5.99
N LYS A 80 -6.01 10.04 6.68
CA LYS A 80 -5.07 9.47 7.62
C LYS A 80 -5.78 8.60 8.67
N GLU A 81 -6.92 9.08 9.17
CA GLU A 81 -7.68 8.35 10.17
C GLU A 81 -8.21 7.03 9.61
N GLU A 82 -8.64 7.03 8.37
CA GLU A 82 -9.12 5.79 7.74
C GLU A 82 -8.00 4.78 7.60
N LEU A 83 -6.80 5.25 7.23
CA LEU A 83 -5.64 4.36 7.14
C LEU A 83 -5.32 3.71 8.47
N ILE A 84 -5.34 4.51 9.53
CA ILE A 84 -5.04 4.01 10.88
C ILE A 84 -6.11 3.02 11.33
N GLU A 85 -7.37 3.32 11.06
CA GLU A 85 -8.46 2.42 11.44
C GLU A 85 -8.37 1.10 10.69
N ALA A 86 -8.02 1.13 9.41
CA ALA A 86 -7.79 -0.11 8.66
C ALA A 86 -6.68 -0.93 9.29
N GLY A 87 -5.60 -0.25 9.73
CA GLY A 87 -4.52 -0.91 10.44
C GLY A 87 -4.98 -1.55 11.74
N LEU A 88 -5.85 -0.86 12.48
CA LEU A 88 -6.37 -1.41 13.74
C LEU A 88 -7.23 -2.64 13.50
N VAL A 89 -7.96 -2.70 12.38
CA VAL A 89 -8.71 -3.90 12.03
C VAL A 89 -7.74 -5.06 11.78
N ALA A 90 -6.60 -4.79 11.12
CA ALA A 90 -5.58 -5.82 10.94
C ALA A 90 -5.06 -6.33 12.29
N VAL A 91 -4.85 -5.42 13.24
CA VAL A 91 -4.40 -5.80 14.59
C VAL A 91 -5.47 -6.66 15.30
N LEU A 92 -6.73 -6.30 15.13
CA LEU A 92 -7.82 -7.07 15.71
C LEU A 92 -7.75 -8.54 15.28
N MET A 93 -7.44 -8.77 14.01
CA MET A 93 -7.44 -10.14 13.46
C MET A 93 -6.11 -10.86 13.65
N ALA A 94 -4.98 -10.14 13.55
CA ALA A 94 -3.66 -10.77 13.50
C ALA A 94 -2.79 -10.50 14.72
N GLY A 95 -3.22 -9.64 15.63
CA GLY A 95 -2.57 -9.47 16.93
C GLY A 95 -1.26 -8.68 16.90
N GLY A 96 -0.35 -9.06 17.80
CA GLY A 96 0.89 -8.32 18.04
C GLY A 96 1.75 -8.06 16.81
N PRO A 97 1.99 -9.06 15.95
CA PRO A 97 2.78 -8.81 14.74
C PRO A 97 2.18 -7.73 13.85
N ALA A 98 0.86 -7.68 13.73
CA ALA A 98 0.22 -6.63 12.95
C ALA A 98 0.39 -5.27 13.63
N LEU A 99 0.34 -5.24 14.96
CA LEU A 99 0.58 -3.99 15.69
C LEU A 99 1.96 -3.44 15.38
N MET A 100 2.98 -4.31 15.35
CA MET A 100 4.34 -3.88 15.02
C MET A 100 4.40 -3.31 13.60
N HIS A 101 3.60 -3.85 12.70
CA HIS A 101 3.60 -3.39 11.32
C HIS A 101 2.77 -2.11 11.10
N LEU A 102 2.23 -1.54 12.16
CA LEU A 102 1.75 -0.16 12.11
C LEU A 102 2.92 0.82 12.08
N ILE A 103 4.13 0.39 12.48
CA ILE A 103 5.30 1.26 12.39
C ILE A 103 5.56 1.69 10.94
N PRO A 104 5.69 0.76 9.97
CA PRO A 104 5.82 1.20 8.57
C PRO A 104 4.61 1.97 8.07
N LEU A 105 3.41 1.68 8.54
CA LEU A 105 2.25 2.47 8.16
C LEU A 105 2.42 3.93 8.56
N MET A 106 2.83 4.18 9.81
CA MET A 106 3.02 5.55 10.28
C MET A 106 4.14 6.26 9.53
N LYS A 107 5.21 5.52 9.19
CA LYS A 107 6.28 6.08 8.36
C LYS A 107 5.77 6.50 6.99
N ALA A 108 4.94 5.66 6.36
CA ALA A 108 4.40 5.97 5.05
C ALA A 108 3.50 7.19 5.10
N ILE A 109 2.62 7.27 6.09
CA ILE A 109 1.73 8.42 6.24
C ILE A 109 2.55 9.70 6.38
N GLU A 110 3.57 9.67 7.24
CA GLU A 110 4.42 10.84 7.45
C GLU A 110 5.15 11.25 6.18
N ALA A 111 5.67 10.25 5.44
CA ALA A 111 6.38 10.53 4.21
C ALA A 111 5.48 11.21 3.17
N PHE A 112 4.26 10.72 3.02
CA PHE A 112 3.36 11.30 2.03
C PHE A 112 2.81 12.65 2.46
N GLU A 113 2.65 12.89 3.75
CA GLU A 113 2.29 14.20 4.24
C GLU A 113 3.37 15.22 3.90
N LYS A 114 4.63 14.86 4.10
CA LYS A 114 5.75 15.74 3.77
C LYS A 114 5.82 16.01 2.28
N GLU A 115 5.63 14.97 1.49
CA GLU A 115 5.70 15.07 0.03
C GLU A 115 4.67 16.06 -0.51
N HIS A 116 3.48 16.09 0.12
CA HIS A 116 2.40 16.97 -0.33
C HIS A 116 2.39 18.30 0.40
N GLY A 117 3.43 18.59 1.16
CA GLY A 117 3.53 19.87 1.85
C GLY A 117 2.63 20.02 3.04
N GLU A 118 2.06 18.96 3.53
CA GLU A 118 1.21 18.97 4.71
C GLU A 118 2.05 18.69 5.94
N SER A 119 2.00 19.57 6.86
CA SER A 119 2.85 19.40 8.04
C SER A 119 2.09 19.70 9.29
#